data_d4753a8d73aea2cb18a4e3ec6f45ecda
#
_entry.id   d4753a8d73aea2cb18a4e3ec6f45ecda
#
_cell.length_a   1.000
_cell.length_b   1.000
_cell.length_c   1.000
_cell.angle_alpha   90.00
_cell.angle_beta   90.00
_cell.angle_gamma   90.00
#
_symmetry.space_group_name_H-M   'P 1'
#
loop_
_entity.id
_entity.type
_entity.pdbx_description
1 polymer ?
#
loop_
_entity_poly.entity_id
_entity_poly.type
_entity_poly.pdbx_seq_one_letter_code
_entity_poly.pdbx_strand_id
1 'polypeptide(L)'
;MKQLLTMAVVFLFLLVGCGPSSRITSSWKAENIQPKKYNRIVVLGLIREADRTLREKMEQHLVSDLKDLGYDATCSCDEYNPKTFENMNEEQAISKLRNSGVDAVLTVVLLDKTRERYYVPGRVQYTPYTIYYNRFWGYSRTIYGRIYSEGYYTEDTKYFWETNLYDLATNDLVYSAQSQSFDPASSESLGHEYGQMIATDLVKQHVLVNLKEQPVLKAM
;
A
#
# COMPACT_ATOMS: atom_id res chain seq x y z
N MET A 1 33.42 9.48 28.18
CA MET A 1 32.06 8.95 28.40
C MET A 1 30.95 9.92 28.00
N LYS A 2 30.95 11.19 28.46
CA LYS A 2 29.90 12.18 28.10
C LYS A 2 29.80 12.46 26.59
N GLN A 3 30.92 12.54 25.86
CA GLN A 3 30.93 12.79 24.42
C GLN A 3 30.44 11.58 23.61
N LEU A 4 30.66 10.34 24.06
CA LEU A 4 30.11 9.13 23.45
C LEU A 4 28.58 9.05 23.64
N LEU A 5 28.09 9.48 24.79
CA LEU A 5 26.67 9.52 25.10
C LEU A 5 25.92 10.54 24.24
N THR A 6 26.52 11.72 24.03
CA THR A 6 25.95 12.76 23.13
C THR A 6 25.95 12.33 21.68
N MET A 7 26.99 11.65 21.20
CA MET A 7 27.00 11.10 19.85
C MET A 7 25.95 10.00 19.65
N ALA A 8 25.76 9.13 20.63
CA ALA A 8 24.71 8.09 20.57
C ALA A 8 23.30 8.70 20.57
N VAL A 9 23.04 9.76 21.33
CA VAL A 9 21.74 10.45 21.33
C VAL A 9 21.48 11.17 20.01
N VAL A 10 22.50 11.81 19.41
CA VAL A 10 22.36 12.46 18.09
C VAL A 10 22.11 11.42 16.99
N PHE A 11 22.76 10.25 17.06
CA PHE A 11 22.54 9.16 16.10
C PHE A 11 21.13 8.54 16.22
N LEU A 12 20.55 8.54 17.43
CA LEU A 12 19.18 8.06 17.67
C LEU A 12 18.12 8.97 17.03
N PHE A 13 18.36 10.28 16.97
CA PHE A 13 17.47 11.24 16.31
C PHE A 13 17.50 11.18 14.78
N LEU A 14 18.54 10.59 14.18
CA LEU A 14 18.62 10.41 12.71
C LEU A 14 17.81 9.20 12.20
N LEU A 15 17.25 8.38 13.09
CA LEU A 15 16.41 7.22 12.76
C LEU A 15 14.92 7.57 12.66
N VAL A 16 14.54 8.85 12.62
CA VAL A 16 13.16 9.27 12.31
C VAL A 16 12.91 8.95 10.83
N GLY A 17 12.58 7.70 10.58
CA GLY A 17 12.28 7.18 9.25
C GLY A 17 11.02 7.82 8.68
N CYS A 18 10.96 7.93 7.37
CA CYS A 18 9.75 8.22 6.62
C CYS A 18 8.58 7.37 7.16
N GLY A 19 7.49 7.99 7.55
CA GLY A 19 6.26 7.28 7.88
C GLY A 19 5.72 6.52 6.65
N PRO A 20 4.85 5.52 6.86
CA PRO A 20 4.27 4.77 5.75
C PRO A 20 3.50 5.71 4.80
N SER A 21 3.66 5.47 3.50
CA SER A 21 2.95 6.25 2.47
C SER A 21 1.45 5.93 2.43
N SER A 22 1.02 4.84 3.06
CA SER A 22 -0.36 4.34 3.07
C SER A 22 -0.97 4.36 4.47
N ARG A 23 -2.26 4.72 4.56
CA ARG A 23 -3.01 4.74 5.82
C ARG A 23 -4.47 4.37 5.61
N ILE A 24 -5.06 3.65 6.57
CA ILE A 24 -6.52 3.45 6.65
C ILE A 24 -7.18 4.74 7.13
N THR A 25 -8.22 5.16 6.44
CA THR A 25 -9.04 6.34 6.80
C THR A 25 -10.30 5.96 7.56
N SER A 26 -10.86 4.81 7.23
CA SER A 26 -11.98 4.21 7.96
C SER A 26 -12.00 2.71 7.77
N SER A 27 -12.46 1.97 8.77
CA SER A 27 -12.73 0.53 8.66
C SER A 27 -14.02 0.19 9.37
N TRP A 28 -14.71 -0.82 8.85
CA TRP A 28 -15.95 -1.36 9.35
C TRP A 28 -15.91 -2.88 9.33
N LYS A 29 -16.56 -3.51 10.27
CA LYS A 29 -16.81 -4.95 10.28
C LYS A 29 -18.27 -5.24 10.63
N ALA A 30 -18.78 -6.38 10.18
CA ALA A 30 -20.12 -6.81 10.51
C ALA A 30 -20.27 -7.03 12.02
N GLU A 31 -21.44 -6.70 12.56
CA GLU A 31 -21.76 -6.93 13.97
C GLU A 31 -21.75 -8.43 14.30
N ASN A 32 -21.26 -8.76 15.49
CA ASN A 32 -21.21 -10.15 16.00
C ASN A 32 -20.38 -11.13 15.17
N ILE A 33 -19.53 -10.63 14.25
CA ILE A 33 -18.63 -11.50 13.52
C ILE A 33 -17.60 -12.11 14.47
N GLN A 34 -17.42 -13.43 14.39
CA GLN A 34 -16.32 -14.14 15.04
C GLN A 34 -15.19 -14.33 14.04
N PRO A 35 -13.93 -14.21 14.47
CA PRO A 35 -12.80 -14.49 13.59
C PRO A 35 -12.95 -15.85 12.93
N LYS A 36 -12.94 -15.88 11.61
CA LYS A 36 -13.18 -17.09 10.83
C LYS A 36 -11.90 -17.56 10.16
N LYS A 37 -11.69 -18.86 10.18
CA LYS A 37 -10.68 -19.50 9.35
C LYS A 37 -11.33 -19.82 8.00
N TYR A 38 -10.95 -19.08 6.98
CA TYR A 38 -11.28 -19.40 5.59
C TYR A 38 -10.31 -20.44 5.06
N ASN A 39 -10.81 -21.40 4.24
CA ASN A 39 -9.96 -22.42 3.62
C ASN A 39 -9.25 -21.86 2.40
N ARG A 40 -9.94 -21.02 1.61
CA ARG A 40 -9.35 -20.41 0.42
C ARG A 40 -9.90 -19.02 0.17
N ILE A 41 -9.00 -18.04 0.14
CA ILE A 41 -9.32 -16.63 -0.12
C ILE A 41 -8.82 -16.25 -1.51
N VAL A 42 -9.70 -15.71 -2.35
CA VAL A 42 -9.30 -15.09 -3.62
C VAL A 42 -9.18 -13.59 -3.43
N VAL A 43 -8.04 -13.02 -3.82
CA VAL A 43 -7.84 -11.57 -3.89
C VAL A 43 -8.17 -11.10 -5.31
N LEU A 44 -9.09 -10.16 -5.42
CA LEU A 44 -9.62 -9.63 -6.67
C LEU A 44 -9.43 -8.11 -6.76
N GLY A 45 -8.55 -7.67 -7.64
CA GLY A 45 -8.31 -6.24 -7.90
C GLY A 45 -9.31 -5.68 -8.92
N LEU A 46 -10.16 -4.78 -8.47
CA LEU A 46 -11.07 -4.01 -9.32
C LEU A 46 -10.39 -2.68 -9.72
N ILE A 47 -9.38 -2.78 -10.55
CA ILE A 47 -8.51 -1.71 -11.02
C ILE A 47 -8.55 -1.69 -12.55
N ARG A 48 -8.58 -0.50 -13.15
CA ARG A 48 -8.70 -0.33 -14.60
C ARG A 48 -7.60 -1.09 -15.37
N GLU A 49 -7.92 -1.58 -16.56
CA GLU A 49 -6.98 -2.29 -17.44
C GLU A 49 -5.70 -1.48 -17.73
N ALA A 50 -5.80 -0.17 -17.85
CA ALA A 50 -4.65 0.72 -18.04
C ALA A 50 -3.62 0.65 -16.89
N ASP A 51 -4.04 0.23 -15.69
CA ASP A 51 -3.20 0.10 -14.50
C ASP A 51 -2.96 -1.40 -14.15
N ARG A 52 -2.89 -2.28 -15.15
CA ARG A 52 -2.77 -3.74 -14.98
C ARG A 52 -1.61 -4.16 -14.06
N THR A 53 -0.43 -3.58 -14.27
CA THR A 53 0.75 -3.87 -13.43
C THR A 53 0.48 -3.50 -11.97
N LEU A 54 -0.18 -2.37 -11.73
CA LEU A 54 -0.58 -1.97 -10.38
C LEU A 54 -1.53 -2.99 -9.76
N ARG A 55 -2.55 -3.44 -10.51
CA ARG A 55 -3.48 -4.47 -10.06
C ARG A 55 -2.77 -5.75 -9.64
N GLU A 56 -1.91 -6.27 -10.51
CA GLU A 56 -1.15 -7.50 -10.26
C GLU A 56 -0.29 -7.38 -9.00
N LYS A 57 0.41 -6.25 -8.81
CA LYS A 57 1.22 -6.00 -7.61
C LYS A 57 0.37 -5.91 -6.34
N MET A 58 -0.74 -5.20 -6.37
CA MET A 58 -1.65 -5.10 -5.22
C MET A 58 -2.21 -6.47 -4.81
N GLU A 59 -2.65 -7.27 -5.78
CA GLU A 59 -3.15 -8.62 -5.52
C GLU A 59 -2.05 -9.54 -4.98
N GLN A 60 -0.86 -9.57 -5.60
CA GLN A 60 0.25 -10.47 -5.23
C GLN A 60 0.77 -10.18 -3.81
N HIS A 61 0.95 -8.91 -3.44
CA HIS A 61 1.40 -8.55 -2.10
C HIS A 61 0.38 -8.93 -1.05
N LEU A 62 -0.89 -8.62 -1.28
CA LEU A 62 -1.95 -8.98 -0.34
C LEU A 62 -2.11 -10.49 -0.18
N VAL A 63 -1.96 -11.25 -1.28
CA VAL A 63 -1.89 -12.72 -1.23
C VAL A 63 -0.72 -13.21 -0.39
N SER A 64 0.46 -12.59 -0.52
CA SER A 64 1.65 -12.92 0.28
C SER A 64 1.38 -12.68 1.77
N ASP A 65 0.84 -11.52 2.12
CA ASP A 65 0.56 -11.17 3.51
C ASP A 65 -0.52 -12.07 4.15
N LEU A 66 -1.54 -12.47 3.38
CA LEU A 66 -2.53 -13.47 3.85
C LEU A 66 -1.90 -14.86 4.05
N LYS A 67 -0.97 -15.28 3.18
CA LYS A 67 -0.20 -16.52 3.35
C LYS A 67 0.71 -16.45 4.56
N ASP A 68 1.24 -15.29 4.89
CA ASP A 68 2.02 -15.07 6.11
C ASP A 68 1.17 -15.19 7.37
N LEU A 69 -0.10 -14.86 7.31
CA LEU A 69 -1.07 -15.15 8.37
C LEU A 69 -1.50 -16.64 8.42
N GLY A 70 -1.12 -17.46 7.43
CA GLY A 70 -1.42 -18.90 7.38
C GLY A 70 -2.64 -19.28 6.56
N TYR A 71 -3.23 -18.35 5.80
CA TYR A 71 -4.36 -18.64 4.90
C TYR A 71 -3.89 -19.17 3.55
N ASP A 72 -4.67 -20.05 2.93
CA ASP A 72 -4.54 -20.33 1.49
C ASP A 72 -5.17 -19.15 0.73
N ALA A 73 -4.32 -18.33 0.14
CA ALA A 73 -4.74 -17.17 -0.63
C ALA A 73 -4.20 -17.23 -2.06
N THR A 74 -5.01 -16.83 -3.02
CA THR A 74 -4.65 -16.83 -4.44
C THR A 74 -5.02 -15.50 -5.10
N CYS A 75 -4.21 -15.12 -6.11
CA CYS A 75 -4.44 -13.95 -6.94
C CYS A 75 -5.51 -14.28 -7.99
N SER A 76 -6.45 -13.39 -8.20
CA SER A 76 -7.37 -13.53 -9.33
C SER A 76 -6.63 -13.49 -10.68
N CYS A 77 -5.49 -12.82 -10.72
CA CYS A 77 -4.64 -12.71 -11.91
C CYS A 77 -4.05 -14.05 -12.38
N ASP A 78 -3.87 -15.01 -11.47
CA ASP A 78 -3.31 -16.33 -11.78
C ASP A 78 -4.39 -17.35 -12.16
N GLU A 79 -5.61 -17.19 -11.64
CA GLU A 79 -6.67 -18.20 -11.78
C GLU A 79 -7.75 -17.85 -12.80
N TYR A 80 -7.98 -16.56 -13.02
CA TYR A 80 -9.09 -16.11 -13.84
C TYR A 80 -8.64 -15.22 -14.98
N ASN A 81 -9.07 -15.55 -16.20
CA ASN A 81 -8.95 -14.61 -17.31
C ASN A 81 -9.73 -13.32 -16.95
N PRO A 82 -9.23 -12.12 -17.28
CA PRO A 82 -9.92 -10.85 -17.01
C PRO A 82 -11.39 -10.80 -17.44
N LYS A 83 -11.75 -11.56 -18.49
CA LYS A 83 -13.12 -11.64 -19.00
C LYS A 83 -13.97 -12.75 -18.36
N THR A 84 -13.43 -13.50 -17.42
CA THR A 84 -14.11 -14.67 -16.85
C THR A 84 -15.48 -14.35 -16.26
N PHE A 85 -15.63 -13.14 -15.68
CA PHE A 85 -16.87 -12.71 -15.01
C PHE A 85 -17.70 -11.72 -15.85
N GLU A 86 -17.23 -11.33 -17.05
CA GLU A 86 -17.81 -10.22 -17.84
C GLU A 86 -19.28 -10.43 -18.22
N ASN A 87 -19.69 -11.68 -18.47
CA ASN A 87 -21.05 -12.03 -18.89
C ASN A 87 -21.80 -12.90 -17.86
N MET A 88 -21.32 -12.94 -16.62
CA MET A 88 -21.96 -13.69 -15.55
C MET A 88 -22.86 -12.80 -14.70
N ASN A 89 -24.00 -13.33 -14.28
CA ASN A 89 -24.74 -12.72 -13.19
C ASN A 89 -24.11 -13.09 -11.84
N GLU A 90 -24.56 -12.46 -10.76
CA GLU A 90 -24.03 -12.67 -9.42
C GLU A 90 -24.01 -14.14 -8.99
N GLU A 91 -25.12 -14.85 -9.17
CA GLU A 91 -25.24 -16.26 -8.79
C GLU A 91 -24.25 -17.16 -9.54
N GLN A 92 -24.05 -16.90 -10.83
CA GLN A 92 -23.10 -17.64 -11.67
C GLN A 92 -21.65 -17.37 -11.22
N ALA A 93 -21.30 -16.11 -10.92
CA ALA A 93 -19.97 -15.73 -10.44
C ALA A 93 -19.67 -16.37 -9.09
N ILE A 94 -20.60 -16.28 -8.13
CA ILE A 94 -20.47 -16.89 -6.81
C ILE A 94 -20.37 -18.41 -6.90
N SER A 95 -21.23 -19.05 -7.71
CA SER A 95 -21.21 -20.50 -7.91
C SER A 95 -19.88 -20.96 -8.51
N LYS A 96 -19.33 -20.21 -9.46
CA LYS A 96 -18.03 -20.50 -10.06
C LYS A 96 -16.91 -20.46 -9.02
N LEU A 97 -16.88 -19.42 -8.20
CA LEU A 97 -15.88 -19.27 -7.13
C LEU A 97 -16.01 -20.40 -6.10
N ARG A 98 -17.21 -20.71 -5.64
CA ARG A 98 -17.47 -21.82 -4.70
C ARG A 98 -17.04 -23.17 -5.28
N ASN A 99 -17.35 -23.43 -6.54
CA ASN A 99 -16.96 -24.68 -7.23
C ASN A 99 -15.44 -24.82 -7.37
N SER A 100 -14.70 -23.71 -7.32
CA SER A 100 -13.23 -23.71 -7.26
C SER A 100 -12.70 -23.83 -5.81
N GLY A 101 -13.57 -24.06 -4.82
CA GLY A 101 -13.20 -24.20 -3.43
C GLY A 101 -12.95 -22.88 -2.68
N VAL A 102 -13.30 -21.76 -3.31
CA VAL A 102 -13.18 -20.42 -2.69
C VAL A 102 -14.31 -20.20 -1.70
N ASP A 103 -14.00 -19.82 -0.47
CA ASP A 103 -14.98 -19.52 0.57
C ASP A 103 -14.97 -18.07 1.04
N ALA A 104 -13.97 -17.27 0.60
CA ALA A 104 -13.97 -15.82 0.78
C ALA A 104 -13.35 -15.09 -0.41
N VAL A 105 -13.83 -13.88 -0.67
CA VAL A 105 -13.26 -12.95 -1.68
C VAL A 105 -12.86 -11.66 -1.02
N LEU A 106 -11.61 -11.29 -1.18
CA LEU A 106 -11.08 -10.00 -0.75
C LEU A 106 -10.90 -9.11 -1.98
N THR A 107 -11.74 -8.08 -2.12
CA THR A 107 -11.63 -7.14 -3.24
C THR A 107 -10.74 -5.97 -2.90
N VAL A 108 -9.96 -5.49 -3.86
CA VAL A 108 -9.19 -4.25 -3.81
C VAL A 108 -9.67 -3.34 -4.92
N VAL A 109 -10.31 -2.24 -4.56
CA VAL A 109 -10.93 -1.30 -5.49
C VAL A 109 -10.15 0.00 -5.52
N LEU A 110 -9.72 0.44 -6.68
CA LEU A 110 -9.20 1.79 -6.87
C LEU A 110 -10.38 2.75 -7.12
N LEU A 111 -10.76 3.50 -6.08
CA LEU A 111 -11.86 4.47 -6.14
C LEU A 111 -11.47 5.70 -6.95
N ASP A 112 -10.27 6.24 -6.68
CA ASP A 112 -9.77 7.44 -7.34
C ASP A 112 -8.24 7.48 -7.34
N LYS A 113 -7.69 8.18 -8.34
CA LYS A 113 -6.26 8.44 -8.50
C LYS A 113 -6.09 9.89 -8.92
N THR A 114 -5.68 10.73 -7.99
CA THR A 114 -5.49 12.16 -8.21
C THR A 114 -4.01 12.45 -8.36
N ARG A 115 -3.64 13.27 -9.36
CA ARG A 115 -2.30 13.80 -9.56
C ARG A 115 -2.33 15.29 -9.32
N GLU A 116 -1.54 15.76 -8.38
CA GLU A 116 -1.36 17.18 -8.10
C GLU A 116 0.01 17.63 -8.61
N ARG A 117 0.00 18.60 -9.49
CA ARG A 117 1.23 19.19 -10.03
C ARG A 117 1.47 20.54 -9.40
N TYR A 118 2.63 20.73 -8.79
CA TYR A 118 2.99 22.00 -8.21
C TYR A 118 4.41 22.43 -8.60
N TYR A 119 4.60 23.74 -8.63
CA TYR A 119 5.86 24.34 -8.97
C TYR A 119 6.73 24.49 -7.72
N VAL A 120 7.93 23.92 -7.75
CA VAL A 120 8.95 24.15 -6.74
C VAL A 120 9.86 25.28 -7.21
N PRO A 121 9.82 26.46 -6.60
CA PRO A 121 10.67 27.56 -7.01
C PRO A 121 12.14 27.21 -6.79
N GLY A 122 12.99 27.64 -7.70
CA GLY A 122 14.44 27.49 -7.59
C GLY A 122 14.95 28.13 -6.29
N ARG A 123 15.83 27.43 -5.58
CA ARG A 123 16.43 27.94 -4.35
C ARG A 123 17.66 28.75 -4.66
N VAL A 124 17.75 29.95 -4.10
CA VAL A 124 18.99 30.72 -4.07
C VAL A 124 19.96 30.05 -3.10
N GLN A 125 21.01 29.42 -3.62
CA GLN A 125 22.06 28.85 -2.77
C GLN A 125 23.11 29.91 -2.47
N TYR A 126 23.20 30.33 -1.22
CA TYR A 126 24.27 31.16 -0.72
C TYR A 126 25.53 30.33 -0.50
N THR A 127 26.61 30.64 -1.20
CA THR A 127 27.93 30.04 -0.94
C THR A 127 28.87 31.08 -0.35
N PRO A 128 29.58 30.81 0.76
CA PRO A 128 30.49 31.77 1.36
C PRO A 128 31.68 32.15 0.47
N TYR A 129 32.10 33.36 0.60
CA TYR A 129 32.86 34.27 -0.25
C TYR A 129 34.32 33.92 -0.55
N THR A 130 34.99 32.92 -0.07
CA THR A 130 36.43 32.89 0.09
C THR A 130 37.27 32.56 -1.12
N ILE A 131 36.73 32.08 -2.23
CA ILE A 131 37.55 31.54 -3.33
C ILE A 131 37.58 32.38 -4.62
N TYR A 132 36.70 33.37 -4.79
CA TYR A 132 36.48 34.02 -6.10
C TYR A 132 36.82 35.50 -6.20
N TYR A 133 37.54 36.07 -5.24
CA TYR A 133 37.75 37.52 -5.14
C TYR A 133 38.61 38.14 -6.25
N ASN A 134 39.39 37.37 -6.98
CA ASN A 134 40.41 37.94 -7.88
C ASN A 134 40.01 38.04 -9.36
N ARG A 135 38.80 37.63 -9.76
CA ARG A 135 38.38 37.73 -11.17
C ARG A 135 36.88 38.02 -11.29
N PHE A 136 36.57 39.29 -11.50
CA PHE A 136 35.19 39.80 -11.60
C PHE A 136 34.31 38.99 -12.54
N TRP A 137 34.75 38.64 -13.75
CA TRP A 137 33.94 37.86 -14.70
C TRP A 137 33.76 36.42 -14.30
N GLY A 138 34.74 35.77 -13.74
CA GLY A 138 34.62 34.40 -13.23
C GLY A 138 33.66 34.31 -12.04
N TYR A 139 33.75 35.29 -11.14
CA TYR A 139 32.85 35.43 -10.00
C TYR A 139 31.40 35.67 -10.44
N SER A 140 31.19 36.70 -11.27
CA SER A 140 29.87 37.09 -11.77
C SER A 140 29.16 35.93 -12.51
N ARG A 141 29.88 35.25 -13.41
CA ARG A 141 29.34 34.13 -14.20
C ARG A 141 29.00 32.90 -13.32
N THR A 142 29.86 32.64 -12.34
CA THR A 142 29.65 31.50 -11.42
C THR A 142 28.53 31.77 -10.44
N ILE A 143 28.43 32.98 -9.89
CA ILE A 143 27.36 33.41 -9.01
C ILE A 143 26.03 33.45 -9.77
N TYR A 144 26.00 34.00 -10.98
CA TYR A 144 24.77 34.07 -11.76
C TYR A 144 24.21 32.67 -12.06
N GLY A 145 25.05 31.71 -12.42
CA GLY A 145 24.63 30.32 -12.63
C GLY A 145 24.19 29.57 -11.36
N ARG A 146 24.61 30.01 -10.15
CA ARG A 146 24.25 29.40 -8.87
C ARG A 146 23.06 30.08 -8.19
N ILE A 147 22.84 31.37 -8.41
CA ILE A 147 21.74 32.15 -7.84
C ILE A 147 20.42 31.81 -8.55
N TYR A 148 20.48 31.56 -9.86
CA TYR A 148 19.33 31.21 -10.67
C TYR A 148 19.34 29.72 -10.98
N SER A 149 18.97 28.90 -9.99
CA SER A 149 18.48 27.55 -10.32
C SER A 149 17.03 27.68 -10.77
N GLU A 150 16.74 27.20 -11.98
CA GLU A 150 15.36 27.17 -12.45
C GLU A 150 14.51 26.32 -11.52
N GLY A 151 13.30 26.79 -11.22
CA GLY A 151 12.32 25.97 -10.52
C GLY A 151 11.86 24.82 -11.41
N TYR A 152 11.37 23.79 -10.82
CA TYR A 152 10.86 22.61 -11.50
C TYR A 152 9.43 22.26 -11.04
N TYR A 153 8.73 21.55 -11.89
CA TYR A 153 7.44 20.99 -11.53
C TYR A 153 7.63 19.59 -10.94
N THR A 154 6.94 19.31 -9.87
CA THR A 154 6.81 17.96 -9.30
C THR A 154 5.36 17.54 -9.31
N GLU A 155 5.12 16.24 -9.33
CA GLU A 155 3.77 15.65 -9.32
C GLU A 155 3.69 14.67 -8.16
N ASP A 156 2.73 14.87 -7.27
CA ASP A 156 2.39 13.90 -6.24
C ASP A 156 1.16 13.12 -6.68
N THR A 157 1.18 11.83 -6.45
CA THR A 157 0.05 10.96 -6.78
C THR A 157 -0.61 10.48 -5.50
N LYS A 158 -1.92 10.69 -5.41
CA LYS A 158 -2.76 10.18 -4.32
C LYS A 158 -3.67 9.11 -4.85
N TYR A 159 -3.74 7.99 -4.15
CA TYR A 159 -4.62 6.88 -4.44
C TYR A 159 -5.64 6.74 -3.32
N PHE A 160 -6.90 6.48 -3.69
CA PHE A 160 -7.99 6.22 -2.77
C PHE A 160 -8.51 4.81 -3.02
N TRP A 161 -8.48 4.00 -1.98
CA TRP A 161 -8.78 2.57 -2.06
C TRP A 161 -9.96 2.20 -1.20
N GLU A 162 -10.65 1.14 -1.62
CA GLU A 162 -11.60 0.41 -0.79
C GLU A 162 -11.27 -1.09 -0.84
N THR A 163 -11.24 -1.72 0.31
CA THR A 163 -11.03 -3.17 0.44
C THR A 163 -12.23 -3.77 1.12
N ASN A 164 -12.81 -4.80 0.52
CA ASN A 164 -13.97 -5.48 1.05
C ASN A 164 -13.71 -6.99 1.13
N LEU A 165 -14.03 -7.62 2.28
CA LEU A 165 -14.01 -9.06 2.44
C LEU A 165 -15.45 -9.58 2.45
N TYR A 166 -15.75 -10.53 1.57
CA TYR A 166 -17.02 -11.20 1.47
C TYR A 166 -16.89 -12.66 1.88
N ASP A 167 -17.79 -13.12 2.75
CA ASP A 167 -17.96 -14.54 3.06
C ASP A 167 -18.87 -15.18 2.02
N LEU A 168 -18.34 -16.09 1.22
CA LEU A 168 -19.12 -16.72 0.16
C LEU A 168 -20.10 -17.78 0.69
N ALA A 169 -20.02 -18.25 1.94
CA ALA A 169 -21.01 -19.16 2.49
C ALA A 169 -22.37 -18.46 2.71
N THR A 170 -22.33 -17.21 3.16
CA THR A 170 -23.51 -16.38 3.44
C THR A 170 -23.78 -15.33 2.36
N ASN A 171 -22.79 -14.98 1.52
CA ASN A 171 -22.73 -13.85 0.61
C ASN A 171 -22.69 -12.47 1.28
N ASP A 172 -22.33 -12.43 2.57
CA ASP A 172 -22.32 -11.20 3.33
C ASP A 172 -20.97 -10.48 3.21
N LEU A 173 -21.03 -9.14 3.21
CA LEU A 173 -19.89 -8.30 3.47
C LEU A 173 -19.53 -8.42 4.96
N VAL A 174 -18.32 -8.85 5.26
CA VAL A 174 -17.87 -9.05 6.65
C VAL A 174 -16.86 -8.00 7.11
N TYR A 175 -16.19 -7.33 6.17
CA TYR A 175 -15.26 -6.25 6.45
C TYR A 175 -15.19 -5.30 5.27
N SER A 176 -15.04 -4.00 5.57
CA SER A 176 -14.76 -2.95 4.59
C SER A 176 -13.78 -1.95 5.18
N ALA A 177 -12.79 -1.53 4.41
CA ALA A 177 -11.86 -0.48 4.78
C ALA A 177 -11.62 0.48 3.63
N GLN A 178 -11.59 1.78 3.94
CA GLN A 178 -11.12 2.81 3.03
C GLN A 178 -9.73 3.25 3.45
N SER A 179 -8.87 3.49 2.47
CA SER A 179 -7.50 3.90 2.70
C SER A 179 -6.99 4.85 1.63
N GLN A 180 -5.90 5.52 1.95
CA GLN A 180 -5.20 6.46 1.08
C GLN A 180 -3.73 6.10 1.02
N SER A 181 -3.14 6.27 -0.16
CA SER A 181 -1.70 6.17 -0.37
C SER A 181 -1.18 7.44 -1.04
N PHE A 182 -0.04 7.95 -0.56
CA PHE A 182 0.54 9.20 -1.01
C PHE A 182 1.90 8.93 -1.64
N ASP A 183 2.05 9.36 -2.87
CA ASP A 183 3.29 9.40 -3.64
C ASP A 183 4.21 8.17 -3.45
N PRO A 184 3.69 6.95 -3.71
CA PRO A 184 4.48 5.74 -3.54
C PRO A 184 5.62 5.72 -4.55
N ALA A 185 6.81 5.27 -4.12
CA ALA A 185 8.01 5.21 -4.96
C ALA A 185 7.85 4.28 -6.18
N SER A 186 6.98 3.27 -6.08
CA SER A 186 6.67 2.31 -7.14
C SER A 186 5.38 1.57 -6.86
N SER A 187 4.83 0.88 -7.87
CA SER A 187 3.71 -0.05 -7.67
C SER A 187 4.06 -1.22 -6.74
N GLU A 188 5.32 -1.61 -6.70
CA GLU A 188 5.85 -2.64 -5.79
C GLU A 188 5.79 -2.19 -4.33
N SER A 189 6.35 -1.01 -4.01
CA SER A 189 6.30 -0.45 -2.66
C SER A 189 4.88 -0.17 -2.20
N LEU A 190 4.03 0.34 -3.12
CA LEU A 190 2.62 0.56 -2.84
C LEU A 190 1.90 -0.74 -2.47
N GLY A 191 2.07 -1.80 -3.27
CA GLY A 191 1.47 -3.11 -3.01
C GLY A 191 1.91 -3.70 -1.67
N HIS A 192 3.21 -3.61 -1.37
CA HIS A 192 3.79 -4.10 -0.12
C HIS A 192 3.22 -3.37 1.11
N GLU A 193 3.29 -2.05 1.15
CA GLU A 193 2.77 -1.26 2.28
C GLU A 193 1.26 -1.44 2.45
N TYR A 194 0.53 -1.47 1.34
CA TYR A 194 -0.90 -1.66 1.34
C TYR A 194 -1.30 -3.04 1.87
N GLY A 195 -0.67 -4.11 1.37
CA GLY A 195 -0.95 -5.48 1.78
C GLY A 195 -0.74 -5.68 3.27
N GLN A 196 0.42 -5.25 3.79
CA GLN A 196 0.71 -5.30 5.23
C GLN A 196 -0.30 -4.51 6.07
N MET A 197 -0.68 -3.32 5.62
CA MET A 197 -1.65 -2.47 6.31
C MET A 197 -3.01 -3.16 6.41
N ILE A 198 -3.54 -3.69 5.32
CA ILE A 198 -4.84 -4.37 5.29
C ILE A 198 -4.81 -5.69 6.07
N ALA A 199 -3.79 -6.53 5.88
CA ALA A 199 -3.64 -7.78 6.64
C ALA A 199 -3.57 -7.53 8.15
N THR A 200 -2.84 -6.50 8.57
CA THR A 200 -2.77 -6.07 9.97
C THR A 200 -4.12 -5.60 10.50
N ASP A 201 -4.87 -4.81 9.73
CA ASP A 201 -6.18 -4.31 10.17
C ASP A 201 -7.22 -5.44 10.26
N LEU A 202 -7.23 -6.39 9.33
CA LEU A 202 -8.10 -7.58 9.37
C LEU A 202 -7.91 -8.38 10.67
N VAL A 203 -6.66 -8.54 11.12
CA VAL A 203 -6.36 -9.22 12.40
C VAL A 203 -6.75 -8.33 13.58
N LYS A 204 -6.42 -7.04 13.57
CA LYS A 204 -6.75 -6.07 14.62
C LYS A 204 -8.26 -5.94 14.83
N GLN A 205 -9.05 -5.97 13.76
CA GLN A 205 -10.51 -5.93 13.81
C GLN A 205 -11.12 -7.28 14.19
N HIS A 206 -10.32 -8.31 14.41
CA HIS A 206 -10.79 -9.68 14.69
C HIS A 206 -11.68 -10.28 13.58
N VAL A 207 -11.42 -9.92 12.33
CA VAL A 207 -12.07 -10.52 11.16
C VAL A 207 -11.33 -11.80 10.75
N LEU A 208 -10.01 -11.72 10.74
CA LEU A 208 -9.10 -12.86 10.56
C LEU A 208 -8.29 -13.09 11.83
N VAL A 209 -7.70 -14.29 11.94
CA VAL A 209 -6.74 -14.64 13.00
C VAL A 209 -5.37 -14.93 12.40
N ASN A 210 -4.31 -14.67 13.14
CA ASN A 210 -2.99 -15.15 12.76
C ASN A 210 -2.90 -16.65 13.08
N LEU A 211 -3.04 -17.49 12.05
CA LEU A 211 -3.06 -18.95 12.22
C LEU A 211 -1.68 -19.51 12.57
N LYS A 212 -0.60 -18.78 12.28
CA LYS A 212 0.78 -19.19 12.62
C LYS A 212 1.15 -18.91 14.07
N GLU A 213 0.47 -17.95 14.71
CA GLU A 213 0.72 -17.57 16.10
C GLU A 213 -0.20 -18.27 17.10
N GLN A 214 -1.19 -19.05 16.66
CA GLN A 214 -2.02 -19.82 17.57
C GLN A 214 -1.15 -20.86 18.28
N PRO A 215 -1.11 -20.88 19.65
CA PRO A 215 -0.40 -21.93 20.34
C PRO A 215 -1.05 -23.27 19.96
N VAL A 216 -0.24 -24.22 19.50
CA VAL A 216 -0.67 -25.60 19.32
C VAL A 216 -1.19 -26.06 20.69
N LEU A 217 -2.50 -26.08 20.88
CA LEU A 217 -3.13 -26.76 22.01
C LEU A 217 -2.69 -28.21 21.88
N LYS A 218 -1.64 -28.59 22.63
CA LYS A 218 -1.28 -29.98 22.79
C LYS A 218 -2.52 -30.70 23.27
N ALA A 219 -3.06 -31.56 22.41
CA ALA A 219 -4.06 -32.52 22.81
C ALA A 219 -3.48 -33.31 23.99
N MET A 220 -4.06 -33.12 25.17
CA MET A 220 -3.90 -34.00 26.31
C MET A 220 -4.80 -35.22 26.12
#